data_dced433c4889611174e49b4e6cb70cbb
#
_entry.id   dced433c4889611174e49b4e6cb70cbb
#
_cell.length_a   1.000
_cell.length_b   1.000
_cell.length_c   1.000
_cell.angle_alpha   90.00
_cell.angle_beta   90.00
_cell.angle_gamma   90.00
#
_symmetry.space_group_name_H-M   'P 1'
#
loop_
_entity.id
_entity.type
_entity.pdbx_description
1 polymer ?
#
loop_
_entity_poly.entity_id
_entity_poly.type
_entity_poly.pdbx_seq_one_letter_code
_entity_poly.pdbx_strand_id
1 'polypeptide(L)'
;MATAAMLDRGREALELFKDMTAQNPANIHWRNLRPGSGKPLLPHIAMYREALEQFLVPEDLELLAGKRLEFLMARFPRYLPSGLGAVIAFAIYGLEKHITGVLHPTWTRRMGFTPVVQGNHDARVVADLIDIVLASSCVPPVLPGDGYQGQRVLDGGIIDNVPAHLADGREGLTMVLLSKQYRRPLPAPGRRVYIQPSATIRIDKFDYANPDGLQETYDLGLRDGVRFAREGVC
;
A
#
# COMPACT_ATOMS: atom_id res chain seq x y z
N MET A 1 1.18 -5.40 -4.62
CA MET A 1 0.31 -6.61 -4.54
C MET A 1 -0.98 -6.47 -5.35
N ALA A 2 -1.74 -5.35 -5.29
CA ALA A 2 -2.97 -5.19 -6.09
C ALA A 2 -2.70 -5.33 -7.60
N THR A 3 -1.66 -4.67 -8.11
CA THR A 3 -1.23 -4.77 -9.51
C THR A 3 -0.92 -6.22 -9.91
N ALA A 4 -0.16 -6.94 -9.07
CA ALA A 4 0.19 -8.34 -9.32
C ALA A 4 -1.05 -9.27 -9.34
N ALA A 5 -2.03 -9.01 -8.46
CA ALA A 5 -3.29 -9.74 -8.46
C ALA A 5 -4.12 -9.46 -9.73
N MET A 6 -4.15 -8.20 -10.19
CA MET A 6 -4.85 -7.84 -11.43
C MET A 6 -4.22 -8.44 -12.68
N LEU A 7 -2.91 -8.71 -12.65
CA LEU A 7 -2.15 -9.37 -13.72
C LEU A 7 -2.14 -10.89 -13.59
N ASP A 8 -2.71 -11.46 -12.53
CA ASP A 8 -2.64 -12.89 -12.16
C ASP A 8 -1.19 -13.40 -12.00
N ARG A 9 -0.30 -12.50 -11.57
CA ARG A 9 1.15 -12.77 -11.37
C ARG A 9 1.56 -12.66 -9.90
N GLY A 10 0.62 -12.99 -8.97
CA GLY A 10 0.86 -12.84 -7.53
C GLY A 10 2.02 -13.70 -7.00
N ARG A 11 2.21 -14.92 -7.52
CA ARG A 11 3.34 -15.80 -7.14
C ARG A 11 4.67 -15.24 -7.62
N GLU A 12 4.73 -14.76 -8.86
CA GLU A 12 5.94 -14.15 -9.43
C GLU A 12 6.37 -12.91 -8.62
N ALA A 13 5.42 -12.05 -8.27
CA ALA A 13 5.69 -10.90 -7.41
C ALA A 13 6.20 -11.31 -6.02
N LEU A 14 5.68 -12.40 -5.45
CA LEU A 14 6.18 -12.95 -4.19
C LEU A 14 7.63 -13.40 -4.30
N GLU A 15 7.96 -14.24 -5.29
CA GLU A 15 9.32 -14.77 -5.44
C GLU A 15 10.32 -13.65 -5.69
N LEU A 16 10.01 -12.71 -6.59
CA LEU A 16 10.85 -11.52 -6.81
C LEU A 16 11.12 -10.77 -5.50
N PHE A 17 10.07 -10.49 -4.71
CA PHE A 17 10.22 -9.73 -3.49
C PHE A 17 10.94 -10.51 -2.39
N LYS A 18 10.77 -11.84 -2.33
CA LYS A 18 11.54 -12.73 -1.45
C LYS A 18 13.03 -12.72 -1.78
N ASP A 19 13.38 -12.83 -3.06
CA ASP A 19 14.77 -12.81 -3.49
C ASP A 19 15.45 -11.48 -3.13
N MET A 20 14.76 -10.36 -3.33
CA MET A 20 15.27 -9.04 -2.96
C MET A 20 15.43 -8.90 -1.44
N THR A 21 14.45 -9.36 -0.66
CA THR A 21 14.52 -9.28 0.81
C THR A 21 15.53 -10.25 1.40
N ALA A 22 15.77 -11.40 0.78
CA ALA A 22 16.83 -12.34 1.17
C ALA A 22 18.23 -11.74 0.98
N GLN A 23 18.41 -10.86 -0.01
CA GLN A 23 19.67 -10.15 -0.25
C GLN A 23 19.85 -8.91 0.64
N ASN A 24 18.79 -8.44 1.29
CA ASN A 24 18.83 -7.28 2.16
C ASN A 24 19.09 -7.69 3.62
N PRO A 25 20.29 -7.39 4.17
CA PRO A 25 20.68 -7.87 5.50
C PRO A 25 19.94 -7.21 6.66
N ALA A 26 19.32 -6.04 6.43
CA ALA A 26 18.65 -5.29 7.49
C ALA A 26 17.76 -4.17 6.94
N ASN A 27 16.73 -3.80 7.70
CA ASN A 27 15.85 -2.67 7.38
C ASN A 27 16.52 -1.30 7.55
N ILE A 28 17.62 -1.21 8.33
CA ILE A 28 18.40 0.02 8.56
C ILE A 28 19.88 -0.28 8.31
N HIS A 29 20.46 0.39 7.36
CA HIS A 29 21.85 0.24 6.97
C HIS A 29 22.73 1.27 7.71
N TRP A 30 22.97 1.08 9.00
CA TRP A 30 23.72 2.01 9.85
C TRP A 30 25.12 2.39 9.31
N ARG A 31 25.75 1.51 8.53
CA ARG A 31 27.04 1.79 7.87
C ARG A 31 26.95 2.94 6.86
N ASN A 32 25.78 3.21 6.32
CA ASN A 32 25.53 4.27 5.35
C ASN A 32 25.45 5.67 5.98
N LEU A 33 25.45 5.78 7.31
CA LEU A 33 25.62 7.07 8.02
C LEU A 33 27.03 7.66 7.90
N ARG A 34 28.00 6.90 7.39
CA ARG A 34 29.36 7.41 7.23
C ARG A 34 29.38 8.52 6.16
N PRO A 35 30.09 9.66 6.43
CA PRO A 35 30.26 10.71 5.44
C PRO A 35 30.80 10.15 4.12
N GLY A 36 30.22 10.52 3.00
CA GLY A 36 30.66 10.07 1.67
C GLY A 36 30.11 8.72 1.21
N SER A 37 29.24 8.04 1.98
CA SER A 37 28.67 6.77 1.54
C SER A 37 27.77 6.90 0.30
N GLY A 38 27.08 8.03 0.13
CA GLY A 38 26.12 8.28 -0.96
C GLY A 38 24.93 7.31 -1.00
N LYS A 39 24.87 6.35 -0.06
CA LYS A 39 23.83 5.31 -0.01
C LYS A 39 22.75 5.66 1.01
N PRO A 40 21.48 5.33 0.75
CA PRO A 40 20.40 5.60 1.70
C PRO A 40 20.55 4.77 2.98
N LEU A 41 20.14 5.36 4.11
CA LEU A 41 20.04 4.69 5.39
C LEU A 41 18.97 3.60 5.38
N LEU A 42 17.84 3.90 4.73
CA LEU A 42 16.70 3.03 4.60
C LEU A 42 16.57 2.57 3.13
N PRO A 43 16.70 1.26 2.84
CA PRO A 43 16.71 0.75 1.47
C PRO A 43 15.32 0.68 0.83
N HIS A 44 14.26 0.85 1.61
CA HIS A 44 12.89 0.50 1.27
C HIS A 44 12.39 1.09 -0.06
N ILE A 45 12.58 2.40 -0.28
CA ILE A 45 12.07 3.03 -1.52
C ILE A 45 12.84 2.55 -2.75
N ALA A 46 14.15 2.35 -2.64
CA ALA A 46 14.98 1.85 -3.74
C ALA A 46 14.58 0.41 -4.09
N MET A 47 14.47 -0.46 -3.10
CA MET A 47 14.03 -1.85 -3.28
C MET A 47 12.61 -1.91 -3.85
N TYR A 48 11.70 -1.07 -3.37
CA TYR A 48 10.32 -1.08 -3.87
C TYR A 48 10.24 -0.61 -5.32
N ARG A 49 10.99 0.45 -5.68
CA ARG A 49 11.10 0.90 -7.08
C ARG A 49 11.70 -0.19 -7.95
N GLU A 50 12.83 -0.76 -7.55
CA GLU A 50 13.50 -1.83 -8.28
C GLU A 50 12.59 -3.05 -8.48
N ALA A 51 11.84 -3.45 -7.45
CA ALA A 51 10.86 -4.53 -7.57
C ALA A 51 9.77 -4.22 -8.59
N LEU A 52 9.28 -2.99 -8.63
CA LEU A 52 8.26 -2.58 -9.60
C LEU A 52 8.84 -2.53 -11.03
N GLU A 53 10.06 -2.02 -11.21
CA GLU A 53 10.74 -1.94 -12.49
C GLU A 53 11.10 -3.32 -13.06
N GLN A 54 11.43 -4.29 -12.21
CA GLN A 54 11.67 -5.68 -12.64
C GLN A 54 10.37 -6.44 -12.90
N PHE A 55 9.32 -6.13 -12.17
CA PHE A 55 8.04 -6.86 -12.26
C PHE A 55 7.16 -6.37 -13.41
N LEU A 56 7.09 -5.05 -13.65
CA LEU A 56 6.19 -4.46 -14.62
C LEU A 56 6.89 -4.27 -15.96
N VAL A 57 6.25 -4.76 -17.02
CA VAL A 57 6.71 -4.61 -18.40
C VAL A 57 5.71 -3.78 -19.22
N PRO A 58 6.11 -3.21 -20.38
CA PRO A 58 5.22 -2.36 -21.17
C PRO A 58 3.89 -3.01 -21.52
N GLU A 59 3.89 -4.31 -21.80
CA GLU A 59 2.72 -5.11 -22.16
C GLU A 59 1.67 -5.19 -21.05
N ASP A 60 2.08 -5.00 -19.79
CA ASP A 60 1.18 -5.04 -18.65
C ASP A 60 0.16 -3.89 -18.67
N LEU A 61 0.48 -2.74 -19.28
CA LEU A 61 -0.50 -1.66 -19.45
C LEU A 61 -1.64 -2.08 -20.40
N GLU A 62 -1.33 -2.83 -21.45
CA GLU A 62 -2.35 -3.35 -22.37
C GLU A 62 -3.24 -4.38 -21.67
N LEU A 63 -2.65 -5.26 -20.85
CA LEU A 63 -3.40 -6.24 -20.04
C LEU A 63 -4.28 -5.58 -18.97
N LEU A 64 -3.90 -4.40 -18.50
CA LEU A 64 -4.64 -3.60 -17.54
C LEU A 64 -5.66 -2.66 -18.21
N ALA A 65 -5.61 -2.41 -19.50
CA ALA A 65 -6.46 -1.44 -20.21
C ALA A 65 -7.97 -1.72 -20.02
N GLY A 66 -8.36 -3.01 -20.01
CA GLY A 66 -9.74 -3.44 -19.76
C GLY A 66 -10.13 -3.51 -18.27
N LYS A 67 -9.22 -3.19 -17.36
CA LYS A 67 -9.40 -3.26 -15.91
C LYS A 67 -9.25 -1.88 -15.31
N ARG A 68 -9.80 -1.68 -14.11
CA ARG A 68 -9.65 -0.41 -13.39
C ARG A 68 -8.90 -0.63 -12.08
N LEU A 69 -7.66 -0.20 -12.06
CA LEU A 69 -6.77 -0.23 -10.92
C LEU A 69 -6.57 1.21 -10.43
N GLU A 70 -7.01 1.51 -9.23
CA GLU A 70 -6.97 2.85 -8.65
C GLU A 70 -6.19 2.86 -7.34
N PHE A 71 -5.43 3.91 -7.13
CA PHE A 71 -4.63 4.17 -5.94
C PHE A 71 -5.07 5.50 -5.31
N LEU A 72 -5.27 5.46 -4.00
CA LEU A 72 -5.56 6.66 -3.23
C LEU A 72 -4.27 7.28 -2.73
N MET A 73 -4.16 8.59 -2.86
CA MET A 73 -3.10 9.42 -2.28
C MET A 73 -3.71 10.51 -1.42
N ALA A 74 -2.96 11.00 -0.45
CA ALA A 74 -3.33 12.14 0.38
C ALA A 74 -2.53 13.38 -0.02
N ARG A 75 -3.16 14.36 -0.66
CA ARG A 75 -2.52 15.63 -1.02
C ARG A 75 -2.41 16.54 0.19
N PHE A 76 -1.22 17.12 0.36
CA PHE A 76 -0.96 18.10 1.41
C PHE A 76 -1.80 19.36 1.29
N PRO A 77 -2.28 19.91 2.41
CA PRO A 77 -2.75 21.28 2.43
C PRO A 77 -1.60 22.25 2.13
N ARG A 78 -1.90 23.34 1.41
CA ARG A 78 -0.89 24.31 0.94
C ARG A 78 -0.10 24.98 2.06
N TYR A 79 -0.71 25.14 3.24
CA TYR A 79 -0.12 25.84 4.39
C TYR A 79 0.87 24.98 5.20
N LEU A 80 0.93 23.65 4.99
CA LEU A 80 1.85 22.77 5.72
C LEU A 80 3.15 22.55 4.93
N PRO A 81 4.32 22.78 5.53
CA PRO A 81 5.61 22.37 4.97
C PRO A 81 5.69 20.84 4.84
N SER A 82 6.32 20.31 3.79
CA SER A 82 6.30 18.87 3.47
C SER A 82 6.82 17.99 4.61
N GLY A 83 8.02 18.27 5.12
CA GLY A 83 8.63 17.45 6.17
C GLY A 83 7.86 17.46 7.49
N LEU A 84 7.58 18.65 8.01
CA LEU A 84 6.82 18.80 9.26
C LEU A 84 5.38 18.32 9.11
N GLY A 85 4.75 18.61 7.97
CA GLY A 85 3.38 18.18 7.68
C GLY A 85 3.24 16.67 7.62
N ALA A 86 4.23 15.94 7.08
CA ALA A 86 4.25 14.49 7.09
C ALA A 86 4.32 13.93 8.51
N VAL A 87 5.24 14.44 9.33
CA VAL A 87 5.37 14.01 10.75
C VAL A 87 4.07 14.24 11.50
N ILE A 88 3.47 15.43 11.36
CA ILE A 88 2.19 15.77 12.02
C ILE A 88 1.07 14.85 11.52
N ALA A 89 0.97 14.60 10.20
CA ALA A 89 -0.06 13.76 9.63
C ALA A 89 0.02 12.31 10.16
N PHE A 90 1.23 11.74 10.20
CA PHE A 90 1.42 10.38 10.74
C PHE A 90 1.22 10.30 12.25
N ALA A 91 1.63 11.33 13.00
CA ALA A 91 1.38 11.40 14.44
C ALA A 91 -0.13 11.43 14.74
N ILE A 92 -0.89 12.27 14.04
CA ILE A 92 -2.35 12.39 14.21
C ILE A 92 -3.05 11.12 13.75
N TYR A 93 -2.66 10.57 12.61
CA TYR A 93 -3.18 9.28 12.14
C TYR A 93 -2.93 8.16 13.16
N GLY A 94 -1.70 8.07 13.69
CA GLY A 94 -1.33 7.09 14.71
C GLY A 94 -2.15 7.25 15.99
N LEU A 95 -2.33 8.48 16.44
CA LEU A 95 -3.11 8.81 17.63
C LEU A 95 -4.60 8.46 17.44
N GLU A 96 -5.20 8.89 16.32
CA GLU A 96 -6.60 8.55 15.99
C GLU A 96 -6.79 7.03 15.97
N LYS A 97 -5.91 6.31 15.28
CA LYS A 97 -5.98 4.86 15.18
C LYS A 97 -5.82 4.16 16.53
N HIS A 98 -4.93 4.67 17.40
CA HIS A 98 -4.72 4.11 18.72
C HIS A 98 -5.93 4.33 19.64
N ILE A 99 -6.51 5.53 19.63
CA ILE A 99 -7.64 5.89 20.50
C ILE A 99 -8.94 5.29 19.99
N THR A 100 -9.22 5.40 18.69
CA THR A 100 -10.54 5.09 18.14
C THR A 100 -10.62 3.69 17.55
N GLY A 101 -9.50 3.13 17.08
CA GLY A 101 -9.46 1.85 16.37
C GLY A 101 -10.34 1.79 15.11
N VAL A 102 -10.67 2.95 14.53
CA VAL A 102 -11.59 3.06 13.39
C VAL A 102 -10.97 2.50 12.11
N LEU A 103 -11.84 2.02 11.25
CA LEU A 103 -11.49 1.54 9.92
C LEU A 103 -11.11 2.71 8.99
N HIS A 104 -11.84 3.82 9.11
CA HIS A 104 -11.72 5.02 8.29
C HIS A 104 -11.31 6.23 9.15
N PRO A 105 -10.03 6.61 9.20
CA PRO A 105 -9.58 7.79 9.93
C PRO A 105 -10.12 9.08 9.28
N THR A 106 -10.40 10.08 10.12
CA THR A 106 -11.03 11.34 9.68
C THR A 106 -10.26 12.58 10.08
N TRP A 107 -9.36 12.48 11.09
CA TRP A 107 -8.71 13.66 11.67
C TRP A 107 -7.77 14.36 10.69
N THR A 108 -7.04 13.60 9.88
CA THR A 108 -6.17 14.15 8.84
C THR A 108 -6.95 14.90 7.75
N ARG A 109 -8.16 14.42 7.40
CA ARG A 109 -9.06 15.16 6.50
C ARG A 109 -9.46 16.52 7.08
N ARG A 110 -9.74 16.58 8.39
CA ARG A 110 -10.06 17.85 9.08
C ARG A 110 -8.89 18.84 9.09
N MET A 111 -7.67 18.35 8.93
CA MET A 111 -6.47 19.17 8.73
C MET A 111 -6.27 19.64 7.27
N GLY A 112 -7.21 19.39 6.39
CA GLY A 112 -7.14 19.85 4.99
C GLY A 112 -6.37 18.91 4.06
N PHE A 113 -6.00 17.69 4.47
CA PHE A 113 -5.55 16.67 3.52
C PHE A 113 -6.71 16.26 2.62
N THR A 114 -6.47 16.23 1.32
CA THR A 114 -7.51 15.93 0.33
C THR A 114 -7.16 14.67 -0.47
N PRO A 115 -8.16 13.84 -0.84
CA PRO A 115 -7.92 12.67 -1.64
C PRO A 115 -7.51 13.05 -3.08
N VAL A 116 -6.55 12.30 -3.61
CA VAL A 116 -6.21 12.24 -5.02
C VAL A 116 -6.25 10.77 -5.42
N VAL A 117 -7.02 10.45 -6.44
CA VAL A 117 -7.14 9.09 -6.97
C VAL A 117 -6.51 9.07 -8.35
N GLN A 118 -5.60 8.14 -8.57
CA GLN A 118 -4.94 7.92 -9.86
C GLN A 118 -4.90 6.41 -10.13
N GLY A 119 -4.80 6.03 -11.39
CA GLY A 119 -4.83 4.62 -11.74
C GLY A 119 -4.12 4.29 -13.04
N ASN A 120 -4.29 3.05 -13.48
CA ASN A 120 -3.70 2.58 -14.74
C ASN A 120 -4.16 3.37 -15.96
N HIS A 121 -5.36 3.96 -15.93
CA HIS A 121 -5.86 4.81 -17.02
C HIS A 121 -5.21 6.19 -17.10
N ASP A 122 -4.51 6.61 -16.05
CA ASP A 122 -3.75 7.87 -16.01
C ASP A 122 -2.29 7.67 -16.45
N ALA A 123 -1.83 6.42 -16.56
CA ALA A 123 -0.50 6.04 -16.99
C ALA A 123 -0.43 5.93 -18.51
N ARG A 124 0.55 6.58 -19.14
CA ARG A 124 0.84 6.48 -20.59
C ARG A 124 1.89 5.43 -20.88
N VAL A 125 2.82 5.27 -19.96
CA VAL A 125 3.89 4.27 -19.99
C VAL A 125 3.99 3.58 -18.63
N VAL A 126 4.65 2.44 -18.57
CA VAL A 126 4.82 1.67 -17.31
C VAL A 126 5.45 2.51 -16.20
N ALA A 127 6.39 3.37 -16.54
CA ALA A 127 7.03 4.28 -15.57
C ALA A 127 6.00 5.18 -14.86
N ASP A 128 4.98 5.66 -15.56
CA ASP A 128 3.90 6.46 -14.93
C ASP A 128 3.14 5.64 -13.89
N LEU A 129 2.84 4.36 -14.19
CA LEU A 129 2.17 3.46 -13.26
C LEU A 129 3.04 3.18 -12.03
N ILE A 130 4.35 2.98 -12.22
CA ILE A 130 5.32 2.82 -11.13
C ILE A 130 5.30 4.06 -10.23
N ASP A 131 5.35 5.25 -10.81
CA ASP A 131 5.33 6.51 -10.05
C ASP A 131 4.00 6.71 -9.29
N ILE A 132 2.86 6.31 -9.86
CA ILE A 132 1.56 6.29 -9.17
C ILE A 132 1.61 5.38 -7.94
N VAL A 133 2.11 4.15 -8.11
CA VAL A 133 2.22 3.16 -7.01
C VAL A 133 3.12 3.67 -5.90
N LEU A 134 4.31 4.20 -6.24
CA LEU A 134 5.26 4.74 -5.27
C LEU A 134 4.69 5.96 -4.55
N ALA A 135 4.04 6.88 -5.26
CA ALA A 135 3.43 8.06 -4.66
C ALA A 135 2.30 7.70 -3.70
N SER A 136 1.49 6.67 -4.04
CA SER A 136 0.42 6.17 -3.16
C SER A 136 0.92 5.47 -1.91
N SER A 137 2.19 5.09 -1.88
CA SER A 137 2.87 4.41 -0.76
C SER A 137 3.86 5.33 -0.03
N CYS A 138 3.82 6.63 -0.27
CA CYS A 138 4.76 7.60 0.30
C CYS A 138 4.57 7.76 1.81
N VAL A 139 5.51 7.23 2.60
CA VAL A 139 5.53 7.25 4.07
C VAL A 139 6.93 7.69 4.55
N PRO A 140 7.27 9.00 4.53
CA PRO A 140 8.56 9.46 5.02
C PRO A 140 8.77 9.16 6.51
N PRO A 141 9.98 8.83 6.95
CA PRO A 141 11.22 8.75 6.17
C PRO A 141 11.46 7.38 5.50
N VAL A 142 10.64 6.37 5.74
CA VAL A 142 10.88 4.98 5.29
C VAL A 142 10.69 4.84 3.78
N LEU A 143 9.59 5.38 3.27
CA LEU A 143 9.28 5.45 1.85
C LEU A 143 9.10 6.92 1.46
N PRO A 144 10.19 7.71 1.34
CA PRO A 144 10.10 9.09 0.89
C PRO A 144 9.64 9.14 -0.57
N GLY A 145 8.90 10.18 -0.94
CA GLY A 145 8.49 10.41 -2.32
C GLY A 145 8.72 11.85 -2.71
N ASP A 146 8.98 12.07 -3.99
CA ASP A 146 9.21 13.40 -4.58
C ASP A 146 7.89 14.13 -4.90
N GLY A 147 6.77 13.53 -4.50
CA GLY A 147 5.43 13.96 -4.87
C GLY A 147 4.95 13.28 -6.16
N TYR A 148 3.84 13.76 -6.69
CA TYR A 148 3.27 13.26 -7.94
C TYR A 148 2.76 14.42 -8.79
N GLN A 149 3.23 14.53 -10.03
CA GLN A 149 2.87 15.59 -10.97
C GLN A 149 2.97 17.02 -10.35
N GLY A 150 4.07 17.31 -9.65
CA GLY A 150 4.30 18.58 -8.96
C GLY A 150 3.46 18.81 -7.70
N GLN A 151 2.64 17.84 -7.30
CA GLN A 151 1.85 17.88 -6.07
C GLN A 151 2.54 17.09 -4.96
N ARG A 152 2.51 17.65 -3.75
CA ARG A 152 2.99 16.95 -2.56
C ARG A 152 1.91 15.98 -2.08
N VAL A 153 2.23 14.69 -2.09
CA VAL A 153 1.32 13.62 -1.68
C VAL A 153 1.95 12.69 -0.65
N LEU A 154 1.12 12.03 0.12
CA LEU A 154 1.47 10.94 1.03
C LEU A 154 0.59 9.71 0.72
N ASP A 155 0.93 8.60 1.37
CA ASP A 155 0.10 7.39 1.40
C ASP A 155 -1.37 7.74 1.71
N GLY A 156 -2.27 7.27 0.86
CA GLY A 156 -3.70 7.50 1.02
C GLY A 156 -4.29 6.92 2.30
N GLY A 157 -3.64 5.92 2.90
CA GLY A 157 -4.05 5.31 4.16
C GLY A 157 -4.15 6.29 5.32
N ILE A 158 -3.48 7.46 5.26
CA ILE A 158 -3.60 8.48 6.30
C ILE A 158 -4.96 9.19 6.30
N ILE A 159 -5.68 9.19 5.19
CA ILE A 159 -7.02 9.78 5.05
C ILE A 159 -8.12 8.74 4.94
N ASP A 160 -7.82 7.58 4.39
CA ASP A 160 -8.70 6.43 4.35
C ASP A 160 -7.90 5.12 4.21
N ASN A 161 -7.84 4.38 5.28
CA ASN A 161 -7.06 3.13 5.33
C ASN A 161 -7.71 1.98 4.54
N VAL A 162 -9.01 2.11 4.25
CA VAL A 162 -9.80 1.13 3.49
C VAL A 162 -10.74 1.88 2.55
N PRO A 163 -10.25 2.38 1.40
CA PRO A 163 -11.00 3.27 0.52
C PRO A 163 -12.06 2.53 -0.31
N ALA A 164 -12.87 1.70 0.34
CA ALA A 164 -13.90 0.88 -0.32
C ALA A 164 -14.96 1.73 -1.05
N HIS A 165 -15.10 3.00 -0.66
CA HIS A 165 -16.01 3.93 -1.33
C HIS A 165 -15.64 4.23 -2.79
N LEU A 166 -14.39 4.00 -3.21
CA LEU A 166 -13.95 4.15 -4.60
C LEU A 166 -14.63 3.12 -5.54
N ALA A 167 -15.10 2.02 -4.98
CA ALA A 167 -15.86 1.00 -5.72
C ALA A 167 -17.38 1.23 -5.69
N ASP A 168 -17.87 2.23 -4.95
CA ASP A 168 -19.29 2.53 -4.90
C ASP A 168 -19.83 3.00 -6.27
N GLY A 169 -21.11 2.74 -6.53
CA GLY A 169 -21.75 3.08 -7.80
C GLY A 169 -21.54 2.07 -8.91
N ARG A 170 -20.74 1.02 -8.70
CA ARG A 170 -20.61 -0.12 -9.62
C ARG A 170 -21.65 -1.18 -9.30
N GLU A 171 -22.03 -1.96 -10.31
CA GLU A 171 -22.90 -3.12 -10.13
C GLU A 171 -22.17 -4.24 -9.38
N GLY A 172 -22.95 -5.04 -8.62
CA GLY A 172 -22.43 -6.21 -7.91
C GLY A 172 -21.97 -5.95 -6.48
N LEU A 173 -21.27 -6.92 -5.91
CA LEU A 173 -20.72 -6.90 -4.57
C LEU A 173 -19.26 -6.41 -4.59
N THR A 174 -18.91 -5.56 -3.63
CA THR A 174 -17.54 -5.13 -3.42
C THR A 174 -16.89 -5.98 -2.33
N MET A 175 -15.89 -6.79 -2.68
CA MET A 175 -15.05 -7.47 -1.69
C MET A 175 -13.97 -6.51 -1.17
N VAL A 176 -13.91 -6.34 0.14
CA VAL A 176 -12.93 -5.50 0.82
C VAL A 176 -11.95 -6.40 1.57
N LEU A 177 -10.77 -6.61 0.98
CA LEU A 177 -9.72 -7.42 1.58
C LEU A 177 -8.90 -6.59 2.56
N LEU A 178 -8.89 -6.98 3.82
CA LEU A 178 -8.17 -6.29 4.88
C LEU A 178 -6.79 -6.94 5.09
N SER A 179 -5.76 -6.11 5.26
CA SER A 179 -4.38 -6.57 5.51
C SER A 179 -4.08 -6.87 6.99
N LYS A 180 -5.07 -6.82 7.86
CA LYS A 180 -4.93 -7.14 9.29
C LYS A 180 -6.28 -7.45 9.91
N GLN A 181 -6.26 -8.07 11.09
CA GLN A 181 -7.44 -8.24 11.93
C GLN A 181 -7.80 -6.94 12.63
N TYR A 182 -9.08 -6.62 12.67
CA TYR A 182 -9.63 -5.50 13.44
C TYR A 182 -10.29 -6.00 14.71
N ARG A 183 -10.03 -5.32 15.83
CA ARG A 183 -10.61 -5.68 17.14
C ARG A 183 -12.09 -5.34 17.25
N ARG A 184 -12.52 -4.32 16.51
CA ARG A 184 -13.93 -3.92 16.44
C ARG A 184 -14.67 -4.78 15.44
N PRO A 185 -15.96 -5.05 15.65
CA PRO A 185 -16.78 -5.72 14.65
C PRO A 185 -16.69 -5.02 13.30
N LEU A 186 -16.55 -5.80 12.24
CA LEU A 186 -16.62 -5.28 10.88
C LEU A 186 -18.06 -4.86 10.57
N PRO A 187 -18.26 -3.94 9.62
CA PRO A 187 -19.61 -3.59 9.15
C PRO A 187 -20.37 -4.84 8.71
N ALA A 188 -21.67 -4.87 8.98
CA ALA A 188 -22.53 -5.97 8.55
C ALA A 188 -22.46 -6.14 7.02
N PRO A 189 -22.59 -7.38 6.51
CA PRO A 189 -22.62 -7.63 5.08
C PRO A 189 -23.74 -6.85 4.39
N GLY A 190 -23.42 -6.32 3.23
CA GLY A 190 -24.32 -5.55 2.38
C GLY A 190 -23.77 -5.54 0.97
N ARG A 191 -23.76 -4.39 0.30
CA ARG A 191 -23.06 -4.25 -0.98
C ARG A 191 -21.53 -4.38 -0.86
N ARG A 192 -20.97 -4.23 0.36
CA ARG A 192 -19.56 -4.47 0.68
C ARG A 192 -19.43 -5.64 1.64
N VAL A 193 -18.52 -6.53 1.31
CA VAL A 193 -18.18 -7.71 2.10
C VAL A 193 -16.75 -7.55 2.57
N TYR A 194 -16.54 -7.45 3.89
CA TYR A 194 -15.23 -7.26 4.49
C TYR A 194 -14.64 -8.61 4.87
N ILE A 195 -13.44 -8.89 4.35
CA ILE A 195 -12.70 -10.13 4.58
C ILE A 195 -11.39 -9.76 5.26
N GLN A 196 -11.14 -10.30 6.43
CA GLN A 196 -9.90 -10.11 7.18
C GLN A 196 -9.12 -11.42 7.30
N PRO A 197 -7.79 -11.36 7.49
CA PRO A 197 -6.99 -12.57 7.71
C PRO A 197 -7.52 -13.40 8.87
N SER A 198 -7.50 -14.72 8.73
CA SER A 198 -7.94 -15.67 9.78
C SER A 198 -6.99 -15.71 10.99
N ALA A 199 -5.74 -15.29 10.78
CA ALA A 199 -4.73 -15.18 11.82
C ALA A 199 -3.99 -13.84 11.71
N THR A 200 -3.28 -13.50 12.78
CA THR A 200 -2.44 -12.28 12.80
C THR A 200 -1.28 -12.43 11.82
N ILE A 201 -1.12 -11.46 10.93
CA ILE A 201 0.05 -11.33 10.06
C ILE A 201 1.24 -10.92 10.94
N ARG A 202 2.31 -11.71 10.92
CA ARG A 202 3.46 -11.55 11.82
C ARG A 202 4.53 -10.61 11.28
N ILE A 203 4.60 -10.46 9.96
CA ILE A 203 5.56 -9.53 9.33
C ILE A 203 5.07 -8.08 9.44
N ASP A 204 5.98 -7.16 9.75
CA ASP A 204 5.69 -5.73 9.67
C ASP A 204 5.69 -5.27 8.20
N LYS A 205 4.86 -4.27 7.89
CA LYS A 205 4.75 -3.73 6.53
C LYS A 205 6.04 -3.06 6.00
N PHE A 206 6.97 -2.72 6.90
CA PHE A 206 8.27 -2.16 6.58
C PHE A 206 9.41 -3.15 6.83
N ASP A 207 9.13 -4.43 7.00
CA ASP A 207 10.15 -5.46 7.15
C ASP A 207 10.58 -5.99 5.77
N TYR A 208 11.61 -5.38 5.21
CA TYR A 208 12.21 -5.71 3.92
C TYR A 208 13.45 -6.60 4.06
N ALA A 209 13.55 -7.34 5.16
CA ALA A 209 14.64 -8.27 5.45
C ALA A 209 14.13 -9.64 5.94
N ASN A 210 12.88 -9.99 5.64
CA ASN A 210 12.21 -11.19 6.16
C ASN A 210 11.47 -11.95 5.05
N PRO A 211 12.20 -12.70 4.21
CA PRO A 211 11.60 -13.48 3.12
C PRO A 211 10.64 -14.57 3.61
N ASP A 212 10.93 -15.19 4.77
CA ASP A 212 10.06 -16.21 5.34
C ASP A 212 8.71 -15.64 5.79
N GLY A 213 8.72 -14.46 6.42
CA GLY A 213 7.48 -13.75 6.80
C GLY A 213 6.62 -13.37 5.60
N LEU A 214 7.23 -13.06 4.44
CA LEU A 214 6.52 -12.83 3.18
C LEU A 214 5.83 -14.12 2.73
N GLN A 215 6.54 -15.25 2.74
CA GLN A 215 5.99 -16.55 2.36
C GLN A 215 4.83 -16.95 3.28
N GLU A 216 5.02 -16.86 4.60
CA GLU A 216 3.98 -17.18 5.58
C GLU A 216 2.71 -16.34 5.36
N THR A 217 2.88 -15.04 5.05
CA THR A 217 1.77 -14.12 4.78
C THR A 217 1.02 -14.49 3.51
N TYR A 218 1.75 -14.83 2.45
CA TYR A 218 1.17 -15.28 1.19
C TYR A 218 0.37 -16.58 1.37
N ASP A 219 0.96 -17.55 2.06
CA ASP A 219 0.32 -18.84 2.31
C ASP A 219 -0.93 -18.72 3.19
N LEU A 220 -0.91 -17.79 4.17
CA LEU A 220 -2.10 -17.46 4.95
C LEU A 220 -3.21 -16.91 4.02
N GLY A 221 -2.88 -15.95 3.17
CA GLY A 221 -3.83 -15.37 2.21
C GLY A 221 -4.42 -16.39 1.25
N LEU A 222 -3.59 -17.32 0.75
CA LEU A 222 -4.03 -18.40 -0.13
C LEU A 222 -5.00 -19.37 0.58
N ARG A 223 -4.68 -19.80 1.81
CA ARG A 223 -5.57 -20.64 2.62
C ARG A 223 -6.90 -19.96 2.91
N ASP A 224 -6.85 -18.68 3.27
CA ASP A 224 -8.04 -17.89 3.55
C ASP A 224 -8.91 -17.69 2.31
N GLY A 225 -8.31 -17.45 1.15
CA GLY A 225 -9.00 -17.35 -0.12
C GLY A 225 -9.71 -18.66 -0.52
N VAL A 226 -9.01 -19.81 -0.37
CA VAL A 226 -9.60 -21.13 -0.64
C VAL A 226 -10.78 -21.42 0.29
N ARG A 227 -10.62 -21.11 1.59
CA ARG A 227 -11.71 -21.25 2.57
C ARG A 227 -12.91 -20.38 2.20
N PHE A 228 -12.67 -19.11 1.91
CA PHE A 228 -13.72 -18.17 1.50
C PHE A 228 -14.47 -18.66 0.24
N ALA A 229 -13.75 -19.18 -0.74
CA ALA A 229 -14.35 -19.72 -1.97
C ALA A 229 -15.27 -20.93 -1.72
N ARG A 230 -14.99 -21.71 -0.67
CA ARG A 230 -15.78 -22.91 -0.32
C ARG A 230 -16.97 -22.60 0.59
N GLU A 231 -16.78 -21.73 1.56
CA GLU A 231 -17.72 -21.49 2.65
C GLU A 231 -18.56 -20.22 2.44
N GLY A 232 -18.12 -19.35 1.54
CA GLY A 232 -18.74 -18.02 1.34
C GLY A 232 -18.44 -17.05 2.47
N VAL A 233 -19.26 -16.02 2.59
CA VAL A 233 -19.18 -15.04 3.69
C VAL A 233 -19.89 -15.64 4.89
N CYS A 234 -19.13 -15.97 5.94
CA CYS A 234 -19.72 -16.26 7.26
C CYS A 234 -20.03 -14.98 8.00
#